data_eddcf74a81fcf76669ce423605196b0e
#
_entry.id   eddcf74a81fcf76669ce423605196b0e
#
_cell.length_a   1.000
_cell.length_b   1.000
_cell.length_c   1.000
_cell.angle_alpha   90.00
_cell.angle_beta   90.00
_cell.angle_gamma   90.00
#
_symmetry.space_group_name_H-M   'P 1'
#
loop_
_entity.id
_entity.type
_entity.pdbx_description
1 polymer ?
#
loop_
_entity_poly.entity_id
_entity_poly.type
_entity_poly.pdbx_seq_one_letter_code
_entity_poly.pdbx_strand_id
1 'polypeptide(L)'
;MLQRSFAVALLSATMLLGCSAGSRVVKVYEDVAFTGGPFANVLVVGVHQDADARRRFERGVAAAIREGGTLASPSLNYMRVADEISRDSLVAIVEREGFDAVLVTRLVDYDVQVERREGRSTAQAQRRDNVPLADFFRYDYVEYQDPMTSTVVRTVMLVTDLYNVAGESRIWSVESTSIDKDSVYDLIDGISTALAGALSSDNLIR
;
A
#
# COMPACT_ATOMS: atom_id res chain seq x y z
N MET A 1 -36.26 48.05 22.74
CA MET A 1 -34.84 47.65 23.01
C MET A 1 -34.74 46.14 22.78
N LEU A 2 -34.27 45.71 21.59
CA LEU A 2 -34.16 44.31 21.22
C LEU A 2 -32.69 43.94 21.29
N GLN A 3 -32.33 43.05 22.21
CA GLN A 3 -30.99 42.53 22.39
C GLN A 3 -30.85 41.26 21.51
N ARG A 4 -30.09 41.36 20.44
CA ARG A 4 -29.76 40.25 19.53
C ARG A 4 -28.55 39.52 20.08
N SER A 5 -28.77 38.32 20.61
CA SER A 5 -27.70 37.36 20.95
C SER A 5 -27.20 36.68 19.69
N PHE A 6 -25.95 36.93 19.31
CA PHE A 6 -25.24 36.17 18.27
C PHE A 6 -24.64 34.93 18.93
N ALA A 7 -25.19 33.77 18.60
CA ALA A 7 -24.58 32.49 18.91
C ALA A 7 -23.56 32.16 17.80
N VAL A 8 -22.27 32.22 18.14
CA VAL A 8 -21.18 31.78 17.29
C VAL A 8 -21.06 30.25 17.48
N ALA A 9 -21.52 29.51 16.47
CA ALA A 9 -21.30 28.06 16.41
C ALA A 9 -19.86 27.81 15.92
N LEU A 10 -18.98 27.40 16.84
CA LEU A 10 -17.61 26.98 16.55
C LEU A 10 -17.66 25.55 15.97
N LEU A 11 -17.59 25.45 14.64
CA LEU A 11 -17.53 24.17 13.92
C LEU A 11 -16.11 23.63 14.03
N SER A 12 -15.86 22.75 15.00
CA SER A 12 -14.59 22.04 15.16
C SER A 12 -14.48 20.97 14.05
N ALA A 13 -13.77 21.30 12.98
CA ALA A 13 -13.36 20.32 11.97
C ALA A 13 -12.23 19.47 12.56
N THR A 14 -12.55 18.32 13.11
CA THR A 14 -11.59 17.27 13.46
C THR A 14 -11.04 16.67 12.17
N MET A 15 -9.85 17.12 11.74
CA MET A 15 -9.07 16.42 10.72
C MET A 15 -8.62 15.08 11.32
N LEU A 16 -9.27 14.01 10.92
CA LEU A 16 -8.78 12.65 11.09
C LEU A 16 -7.56 12.49 10.16
N LEU A 17 -6.38 12.76 10.69
CA LEU A 17 -5.12 12.32 10.09
C LEU A 17 -5.08 10.80 10.23
N GLY A 18 -5.65 10.10 9.24
CA GLY A 18 -5.45 8.69 9.06
C GLY A 18 -3.98 8.45 8.76
N CYS A 19 -3.24 7.86 9.70
CA CYS A 19 -1.96 7.24 9.41
C CYS A 19 -2.23 6.06 8.46
N SER A 20 -2.22 6.30 7.15
CA SER A 20 -2.15 5.22 6.16
C SER A 20 -0.77 4.60 6.26
N ALA A 21 -0.69 3.28 6.43
CA ALA A 21 0.53 2.50 6.21
C ALA A 21 1.15 2.98 4.89
N GLY A 22 2.44 3.36 4.95
CA GLY A 22 3.00 4.30 4.00
C GLY A 22 3.32 3.71 2.63
N SER A 23 2.32 3.57 1.77
CA SER A 23 2.57 3.34 0.34
C SER A 23 2.83 4.68 -0.35
N ARG A 24 3.97 4.81 -1.01
CA ARG A 24 4.38 5.99 -1.76
C ARG A 24 4.45 5.63 -3.24
N VAL A 25 3.83 6.47 -4.08
CA VAL A 25 3.92 6.37 -5.55
C VAL A 25 4.63 7.59 -6.08
N VAL A 26 5.64 7.39 -6.93
CA VAL A 26 6.42 8.45 -7.58
C VAL A 26 6.34 8.26 -9.07
N LYS A 27 5.86 9.27 -9.80
CA LYS A 27 5.85 9.26 -11.26
C LYS A 27 7.28 9.39 -11.78
N VAL A 28 7.69 8.47 -12.64
CA VAL A 28 9.02 8.43 -13.26
C VAL A 28 8.99 8.69 -14.75
N TYR A 29 7.82 8.51 -15.40
CA TYR A 29 7.65 8.79 -16.82
C TYR A 29 6.21 9.19 -17.15
N GLU A 30 6.06 10.13 -18.06
CA GLU A 30 4.81 10.53 -18.69
C GLU A 30 5.09 10.91 -20.15
N ASP A 31 4.30 10.35 -21.07
CA ASP A 31 4.37 10.76 -22.47
C ASP A 31 3.59 12.06 -22.67
N VAL A 32 4.32 13.16 -22.77
CA VAL A 32 3.75 14.51 -22.95
C VAL A 32 3.05 14.69 -24.31
N ALA A 33 3.26 13.78 -25.26
CA ALA A 33 2.57 13.78 -26.55
C ALA A 33 1.24 13.04 -26.50
N PHE A 34 0.96 12.28 -25.45
CA PHE A 34 -0.30 11.59 -25.28
C PHE A 34 -1.39 12.59 -24.85
N THR A 35 -2.36 12.78 -25.72
CA THR A 35 -3.51 13.69 -25.51
C THR A 35 -4.83 12.94 -25.30
N GLY A 36 -4.76 11.62 -25.08
CA GLY A 36 -5.95 10.79 -24.84
C GLY A 36 -6.62 11.15 -23.50
N GLY A 37 -7.92 10.96 -23.45
CA GLY A 37 -8.73 11.10 -22.24
C GLY A 37 -8.62 9.86 -21.33
N PRO A 38 -9.36 9.82 -20.22
CA PRO A 38 -9.32 8.68 -19.33
C PRO A 38 -9.75 7.40 -20.05
N PHE A 39 -9.00 6.32 -19.79
CA PHE A 39 -9.31 5.00 -20.31
C PHE A 39 -10.62 4.46 -19.74
N ALA A 40 -11.33 3.67 -20.54
CA ALA A 40 -12.63 3.13 -20.19
C ALA A 40 -12.54 1.68 -19.65
N ASN A 41 -11.55 0.90 -20.13
CA ASN A 41 -11.42 -0.53 -19.79
C ASN A 41 -9.94 -0.95 -19.70
N VAL A 42 -9.46 -1.21 -18.48
CA VAL A 42 -8.07 -1.46 -18.17
C VAL A 42 -7.82 -2.94 -17.87
N LEU A 43 -6.85 -3.56 -18.56
CA LEU A 43 -6.33 -4.88 -18.21
C LEU A 43 -5.21 -4.71 -17.17
N VAL A 44 -5.33 -5.36 -16.01
CA VAL A 44 -4.31 -5.33 -14.95
C VAL A 44 -3.49 -6.61 -15.01
N VAL A 45 -2.16 -6.46 -15.13
CA VAL A 45 -1.20 -7.55 -15.29
C VAL A 45 -0.14 -7.45 -14.19
N GLY A 46 -0.05 -8.45 -13.33
CA GLY A 46 1.01 -8.59 -12.34
C GLY A 46 2.08 -9.56 -12.83
N VAL A 47 3.34 -9.14 -12.83
CA VAL A 47 4.47 -10.01 -13.18
C VAL A 47 5.13 -10.48 -11.90
N HIS A 48 4.75 -11.68 -11.43
CA HIS A 48 5.28 -12.29 -10.22
C HIS A 48 5.21 -13.81 -10.30
N GLN A 49 6.19 -14.51 -9.69
CA GLN A 49 6.24 -15.98 -9.70
C GLN A 49 5.23 -16.61 -8.72
N ASP A 50 4.98 -15.94 -7.59
CA ASP A 50 3.98 -16.39 -6.62
C ASP A 50 2.57 -16.11 -7.15
N ALA A 51 1.82 -17.18 -7.35
CA ALA A 51 0.47 -17.16 -7.91
C ALA A 51 -0.55 -16.42 -7.03
N ASP A 52 -0.42 -16.55 -5.71
CA ASP A 52 -1.38 -15.96 -4.78
C ASP A 52 -1.13 -14.46 -4.61
N ALA A 53 0.14 -14.05 -4.53
CA ALA A 53 0.53 -12.64 -4.54
C ALA A 53 0.07 -11.95 -5.84
N ARG A 54 0.33 -12.57 -7.01
CA ARG A 54 -0.13 -12.06 -8.31
C ARG A 54 -1.65 -11.92 -8.36
N ARG A 55 -2.39 -12.96 -7.97
CA ARG A 55 -3.85 -12.95 -7.96
C ARG A 55 -4.43 -11.87 -7.07
N ARG A 56 -3.87 -11.71 -5.86
CA ARG A 56 -4.30 -10.69 -4.92
C ARG A 56 -4.02 -9.30 -5.45
N PHE A 57 -2.82 -9.08 -5.96
CA PHE A 57 -2.42 -7.78 -6.51
C PHE A 57 -3.32 -7.37 -7.68
N GLU A 58 -3.47 -8.22 -8.72
CA GLU A 58 -4.29 -7.91 -9.89
C GLU A 58 -5.75 -7.63 -9.50
N ARG A 59 -6.31 -8.40 -8.56
CA ARG A 59 -7.68 -8.18 -8.06
C ARG A 59 -7.82 -6.90 -7.26
N GLY A 60 -6.85 -6.60 -6.40
CA GLY A 60 -6.84 -5.39 -5.58
C GLY A 60 -6.79 -4.13 -6.44
N VAL A 61 -5.84 -4.06 -7.37
CA VAL A 61 -5.72 -2.92 -8.29
C VAL A 61 -6.96 -2.78 -9.17
N ALA A 62 -7.44 -3.87 -9.77
CA ALA A 62 -8.65 -3.81 -10.59
C ALA A 62 -9.90 -3.40 -9.78
N ALA A 63 -9.99 -3.77 -8.51
CA ALA A 63 -11.07 -3.34 -7.62
C ALA A 63 -10.97 -1.83 -7.33
N ALA A 64 -9.80 -1.34 -6.97
CA ALA A 64 -9.56 0.08 -6.69
C ALA A 64 -9.84 0.98 -7.92
N ILE A 65 -9.46 0.54 -9.12
CA ILE A 65 -9.78 1.25 -10.37
C ILE A 65 -11.30 1.29 -10.59
N ARG A 66 -12.01 0.19 -10.37
CA ARG A 66 -13.47 0.13 -10.53
C ARG A 66 -14.23 1.02 -9.54
N GLU A 67 -13.73 1.19 -8.34
CA GLU A 67 -14.29 2.11 -7.34
C GLU A 67 -14.31 3.56 -7.86
N GLY A 68 -13.32 3.94 -8.67
CA GLY A 68 -13.27 5.24 -9.37
C GLY A 68 -14.20 5.34 -10.59
N GLY A 69 -14.87 4.26 -11.00
CA GLY A 69 -15.83 4.27 -12.12
C GLY A 69 -15.27 3.85 -13.48
N THR A 70 -14.00 3.44 -13.55
CA THR A 70 -13.37 2.86 -14.76
C THR A 70 -13.49 1.34 -14.73
N LEU A 71 -13.80 0.68 -15.86
CA LEU A 71 -13.77 -0.78 -15.94
C LEU A 71 -12.33 -1.27 -15.82
N ALA A 72 -12.13 -2.32 -15.05
CA ALA A 72 -10.83 -2.96 -14.94
C ALA A 72 -10.97 -4.45 -14.65
N SER A 73 -10.09 -5.25 -15.23
CA SER A 73 -10.08 -6.70 -15.05
C SER A 73 -8.69 -7.24 -14.81
N PRO A 74 -8.53 -8.19 -13.87
CA PRO A 74 -7.29 -8.95 -13.70
C PRO A 74 -6.98 -9.79 -14.94
N SER A 75 -5.71 -9.88 -15.35
CA SER A 75 -5.27 -10.74 -16.47
C SER A 75 -5.56 -12.23 -16.19
N LEU A 76 -5.53 -12.62 -14.92
CA LEU A 76 -5.83 -14.01 -14.49
C LEU A 76 -7.29 -14.43 -14.68
N ASN A 77 -8.18 -13.54 -15.13
CA ASN A 77 -9.50 -13.93 -15.63
C ASN A 77 -9.45 -14.53 -17.03
N TYR A 78 -8.37 -14.29 -17.79
CA TYR A 78 -8.24 -14.63 -19.22
C TYR A 78 -7.06 -15.55 -19.53
N MET A 79 -6.11 -15.67 -18.59
CA MET A 79 -4.95 -16.54 -18.70
C MET A 79 -4.70 -17.29 -17.39
N ARG A 80 -3.98 -18.42 -17.45
CA ARG A 80 -3.56 -19.16 -16.25
C ARG A 80 -2.26 -18.57 -15.69
N VAL A 81 -2.01 -18.80 -14.41
CA VAL A 81 -0.75 -18.38 -13.76
C VAL A 81 0.48 -18.96 -14.45
N ALA A 82 0.39 -20.20 -14.97
CA ALA A 82 1.49 -20.87 -15.64
C ALA A 82 1.70 -20.42 -17.10
N ASP A 83 0.77 -19.64 -17.66
CA ASP A 83 0.91 -19.15 -19.04
C ASP A 83 1.95 -18.01 -19.06
N GLU A 84 2.75 -17.99 -20.11
CA GLU A 84 3.76 -16.95 -20.30
C GLU A 84 3.09 -15.60 -20.57
N ILE A 85 3.54 -14.59 -19.83
CA ILE A 85 3.16 -13.19 -20.08
C ILE A 85 4.04 -12.70 -21.23
N SER A 86 3.49 -12.69 -22.42
CA SER A 86 4.16 -12.21 -23.64
C SER A 86 3.30 -11.14 -24.32
N ARG A 87 3.92 -10.37 -25.23
CA ARG A 87 3.20 -9.40 -26.04
C ARG A 87 2.01 -10.09 -26.76
N ASP A 88 2.26 -11.24 -27.41
CA ASP A 88 1.25 -11.92 -28.21
C ASP A 88 0.08 -12.43 -27.37
N SER A 89 0.34 -12.95 -26.16
CA SER A 89 -0.71 -13.40 -25.24
C SER A 89 -1.56 -12.22 -24.74
N LEU A 90 -0.95 -11.06 -24.47
CA LEU A 90 -1.65 -9.87 -24.05
C LEU A 90 -2.45 -9.22 -25.17
N VAL A 91 -1.90 -9.13 -26.39
CA VAL A 91 -2.61 -8.63 -27.58
C VAL A 91 -3.86 -9.44 -27.85
N ALA A 92 -3.77 -10.78 -27.84
CA ALA A 92 -4.91 -11.65 -28.05
C ALA A 92 -6.03 -11.43 -27.01
N ILE A 93 -5.69 -11.16 -25.76
CA ILE A 93 -6.67 -10.84 -24.69
C ILE A 93 -7.29 -9.47 -24.96
N VAL A 94 -6.46 -8.47 -25.22
CA VAL A 94 -6.87 -7.07 -25.43
C VAL A 94 -7.84 -6.95 -26.61
N GLU A 95 -7.54 -7.56 -27.75
CA GLU A 95 -8.40 -7.53 -28.95
C GLU A 95 -9.72 -8.26 -28.70
N ARG A 96 -9.71 -9.41 -28.03
CA ARG A 96 -10.91 -10.20 -27.77
C ARG A 96 -11.87 -9.51 -26.79
N GLU A 97 -11.33 -8.88 -25.74
CA GLU A 97 -12.12 -8.34 -24.63
C GLU A 97 -12.34 -6.83 -24.73
N GLY A 98 -11.70 -6.14 -25.69
CA GLY A 98 -11.88 -4.71 -25.94
C GLY A 98 -11.28 -3.82 -24.85
N PHE A 99 -10.10 -4.17 -24.34
CA PHE A 99 -9.33 -3.29 -23.46
C PHE A 99 -8.72 -2.14 -24.25
N ASP A 100 -8.73 -0.92 -23.67
CA ASP A 100 -8.11 0.27 -24.26
C ASP A 100 -6.77 0.64 -23.60
N ALA A 101 -6.49 0.07 -22.40
CA ALA A 101 -5.21 0.19 -21.72
C ALA A 101 -4.76 -1.11 -21.05
N VAL A 102 -3.46 -1.27 -20.88
CA VAL A 102 -2.83 -2.36 -20.14
C VAL A 102 -1.93 -1.78 -19.06
N LEU A 103 -2.22 -2.09 -17.80
CA LEU A 103 -1.43 -1.72 -16.63
C LEU A 103 -0.56 -2.92 -16.24
N VAL A 104 0.75 -2.82 -16.40
CA VAL A 104 1.70 -3.88 -16.08
C VAL A 104 2.52 -3.50 -14.87
N THR A 105 2.49 -4.34 -13.83
CA THR A 105 3.31 -4.14 -12.62
C THR A 105 4.27 -5.28 -12.42
N ARG A 106 5.52 -4.94 -12.10
CA ARG A 106 6.59 -5.90 -11.77
C ARG A 106 7.24 -5.55 -10.44
N LEU A 107 7.62 -6.58 -9.69
CA LEU A 107 8.46 -6.44 -8.51
C LEU A 107 9.89 -6.11 -8.93
N VAL A 108 10.48 -5.07 -8.33
CA VAL A 108 11.86 -4.66 -8.57
C VAL A 108 12.73 -5.05 -7.40
N ASP A 109 12.27 -4.84 -6.17
CA ASP A 109 13.02 -5.14 -4.96
C ASP A 109 12.08 -5.54 -3.81
N TYR A 110 12.59 -6.42 -2.94
CA TYR A 110 11.89 -6.88 -1.74
C TYR A 110 12.91 -7.06 -0.60
N ASP A 111 12.80 -6.22 0.41
CA ASP A 111 13.67 -6.27 1.59
C ASP A 111 12.87 -6.62 2.85
N VAL A 112 13.46 -7.46 3.70
CA VAL A 112 12.89 -7.87 4.98
C VAL A 112 13.91 -7.60 6.08
N GLN A 113 13.63 -6.62 6.92
CA GLN A 113 14.44 -6.29 8.07
C GLN A 113 13.76 -6.75 9.36
N VAL A 114 14.54 -7.38 10.24
CA VAL A 114 14.07 -7.74 11.57
C VAL A 114 14.71 -6.77 12.58
N GLU A 115 13.92 -5.80 13.02
CA GLU A 115 14.35 -4.91 14.10
C GLU A 115 14.15 -5.61 15.44
N ARG A 116 15.25 -5.87 16.14
CA ARG A 116 15.24 -6.38 17.52
C ARG A 116 15.43 -5.22 18.47
N ARG A 117 14.47 -4.99 19.34
CA ARG A 117 14.65 -4.14 20.52
C ARG A 117 15.06 -5.03 21.70
N GLU A 118 16.24 -4.81 22.23
CA GLU A 118 16.62 -5.41 23.50
C GLU A 118 15.71 -4.87 24.60
N GLY A 119 15.15 -5.78 25.41
CA GLY A 119 14.35 -5.41 26.57
C GLY A 119 15.20 -4.61 27.56
N ARG A 120 14.63 -3.53 28.12
CA ARG A 120 15.29 -2.78 29.18
C ARG A 120 15.18 -3.58 30.49
N SER A 121 16.31 -3.80 31.13
CA SER A 121 16.34 -4.27 32.52
C SER A 121 16.13 -3.06 33.42
N THR A 122 15.05 -3.05 34.18
CA THR A 122 14.78 -2.04 35.22
C THR A 122 14.73 -2.70 36.57
N ALA A 123 15.63 -2.29 37.48
CA ALA A 123 15.61 -2.73 38.86
C ALA A 123 14.68 -1.79 39.67
N GLN A 124 13.63 -2.32 40.23
CA GLN A 124 12.75 -1.59 41.17
C GLN A 124 13.01 -2.01 42.60
N ALA A 125 13.26 -1.03 43.47
CA ALA A 125 13.39 -1.27 44.89
C ALA A 125 12.01 -1.53 45.51
N GLN A 126 11.82 -2.72 46.11
CA GLN A 126 10.62 -3.03 46.86
C GLN A 126 10.85 -2.82 48.36
N ARG A 127 9.94 -2.07 48.99
CA ARG A 127 9.93 -1.90 50.44
C ARG A 127 9.16 -3.04 51.06
N ARG A 128 9.77 -3.67 52.08
CA ARG A 128 9.06 -4.63 52.93
C ARG A 128 8.32 -3.91 54.07
N ASP A 129 7.06 -4.23 54.26
CA ASP A 129 6.30 -3.78 55.40
C ASP A 129 6.57 -4.69 56.61
N ASN A 130 6.64 -4.09 57.82
CA ASN A 130 6.86 -4.78 59.13
C ASN A 130 8.25 -5.41 59.34
N VAL A 131 9.33 -4.76 58.95
CA VAL A 131 10.69 -5.17 59.26
C VAL A 131 11.23 -4.41 60.48
N PRO A 132 12.11 -5.09 61.30
CA PRO A 132 12.84 -4.42 62.40
C PRO A 132 13.69 -3.26 61.86
N LEU A 133 13.91 -2.23 62.71
CA LEU A 133 14.62 -1.01 62.35
C LEU A 133 16.00 -1.30 61.72
N ALA A 134 16.68 -2.37 62.13
CA ALA A 134 17.98 -2.79 61.57
C ALA A 134 17.89 -3.18 60.08
N ASP A 135 16.75 -3.68 59.62
CA ASP A 135 16.53 -4.13 58.25
C ASP A 135 15.75 -3.14 57.40
N PHE A 136 15.32 -2.03 58.03
CA PHE A 136 14.52 -0.97 57.38
C PHE A 136 15.23 -0.35 56.18
N PHE A 137 16.58 -0.32 56.17
CA PHE A 137 17.39 0.23 55.08
C PHE A 137 17.81 -0.82 54.06
N ARG A 138 17.36 -2.08 54.18
CA ARG A 138 17.55 -3.10 53.15
C ARG A 138 16.38 -3.06 52.17
N TYR A 139 16.73 -2.86 50.91
CA TYR A 139 15.78 -2.91 49.78
C TYR A 139 16.05 -4.21 49.02
N ASP A 140 14.97 -4.95 48.75
CA ASP A 140 15.02 -6.02 47.76
C ASP A 140 14.77 -5.41 46.38
N TYR A 141 15.68 -5.65 45.48
CA TYR A 141 15.52 -5.23 44.09
C TYR A 141 14.91 -6.38 43.32
N VAL A 142 13.79 -6.10 42.65
CA VAL A 142 13.22 -7.02 41.68
C VAL A 142 13.61 -6.51 40.31
N GLU A 143 14.36 -7.35 39.61
CA GLU A 143 14.77 -7.06 38.23
C GLU A 143 13.60 -7.44 37.28
N TYR A 144 13.05 -6.46 36.61
CA TYR A 144 12.08 -6.66 35.54
C TYR A 144 12.80 -6.59 34.21
N GLN A 145 12.75 -7.67 33.45
CA GLN A 145 13.17 -7.65 32.04
C GLN A 145 11.92 -7.48 31.17
N ASP A 146 11.87 -6.41 30.41
CA ASP A 146 10.88 -6.27 29.36
C ASP A 146 11.10 -7.36 28.31
N PRO A 147 10.05 -7.99 27.79
CA PRO A 147 10.22 -9.01 26.77
C PRO A 147 10.90 -8.41 25.54
N MET A 148 11.83 -9.16 24.97
CA MET A 148 12.42 -8.81 23.68
C MET A 148 11.31 -8.75 22.63
N THR A 149 11.12 -7.59 22.04
CA THR A 149 10.19 -7.41 20.93
C THR A 149 10.98 -7.41 19.62
N SER A 150 10.57 -8.27 18.69
CA SER A 150 11.07 -8.25 17.32
C SER A 150 9.96 -7.73 16.41
N THR A 151 10.27 -6.69 15.65
CA THR A 151 9.37 -6.17 14.62
C THR A 151 9.95 -6.52 13.25
N VAL A 152 9.14 -7.15 12.41
CA VAL A 152 9.52 -7.44 11.03
C VAL A 152 9.05 -6.28 10.16
N VAL A 153 9.99 -5.61 9.49
CA VAL A 153 9.70 -4.53 8.54
C VAL A 153 9.91 -5.08 7.14
N ARG A 154 8.92 -5.00 6.31
CA ARG A 154 8.96 -5.41 4.89
C ARG A 154 8.90 -4.19 4.01
N THR A 155 9.83 -4.09 3.07
CA THR A 155 9.82 -3.04 2.05
C THR A 155 9.66 -3.70 0.68
N VAL A 156 8.68 -3.25 -0.07
CA VAL A 156 8.41 -3.73 -1.43
C VAL A 156 8.52 -2.55 -2.39
N MET A 157 9.29 -2.72 -3.45
CA MET A 157 9.40 -1.76 -4.53
C MET A 157 8.88 -2.36 -5.83
N LEU A 158 7.91 -1.69 -6.44
CA LEU A 158 7.30 -2.09 -7.70
C LEU A 158 7.47 -0.99 -8.74
N VAL A 159 7.59 -1.41 -10.00
CA VAL A 159 7.44 -0.51 -11.17
C VAL A 159 6.14 -0.87 -11.87
N THR A 160 5.34 0.15 -12.14
CA THR A 160 4.06 0.02 -12.85
C THR A 160 4.08 0.89 -14.09
N ASP A 161 3.85 0.26 -15.24
CA ASP A 161 3.78 0.91 -16.54
C ASP A 161 2.35 0.83 -17.10
N LEU A 162 1.83 1.94 -17.64
CA LEU A 162 0.57 1.98 -18.36
C LEU A 162 0.82 2.11 -19.86
N TYR A 163 0.23 1.21 -20.62
CA TYR A 163 0.31 1.18 -22.08
C TYR A 163 -1.04 1.55 -22.69
N ASN A 164 -1.01 2.45 -23.67
CA ASN A 164 -2.14 2.72 -24.54
C ASN A 164 -2.19 1.63 -25.62
N VAL A 165 -3.33 0.95 -25.73
CA VAL A 165 -3.52 -0.14 -26.69
C VAL A 165 -3.51 0.35 -28.14
N ALA A 166 -4.17 1.46 -28.42
CA ALA A 166 -4.27 1.98 -29.80
C ALA A 166 -2.93 2.36 -30.44
N GLY A 167 -1.96 2.79 -29.61
CA GLY A 167 -0.61 3.15 -30.06
C GLY A 167 0.45 2.12 -29.70
N GLU A 168 0.11 1.06 -29.00
CA GLU A 168 1.05 0.07 -28.41
C GLU A 168 2.23 0.74 -27.67
N SER A 169 1.99 1.89 -27.07
CA SER A 169 3.03 2.73 -26.48
C SER A 169 2.85 2.85 -24.97
N ARG A 170 3.97 2.85 -24.25
CA ARG A 170 3.96 3.22 -22.83
C ARG A 170 3.74 4.72 -22.70
N ILE A 171 2.72 5.10 -21.97
CA ILE A 171 2.34 6.50 -21.79
C ILE A 171 2.60 7.02 -20.38
N TRP A 172 2.74 6.13 -19.40
CA TRP A 172 2.94 6.50 -18.01
C TRP A 172 3.71 5.41 -17.27
N SER A 173 4.50 5.80 -16.28
CA SER A 173 5.22 4.88 -15.41
C SER A 173 5.41 5.47 -14.02
N VAL A 174 5.26 4.64 -13.01
CA VAL A 174 5.53 4.99 -11.62
C VAL A 174 6.36 3.93 -10.92
N GLU A 175 7.13 4.38 -9.94
CA GLU A 175 7.70 3.55 -8.90
C GLU A 175 6.83 3.66 -7.65
N SER A 176 6.46 2.52 -7.09
CA SER A 176 5.76 2.47 -5.81
C SER A 176 6.57 1.73 -4.77
N THR A 177 6.70 2.35 -3.61
CA THR A 177 7.35 1.76 -2.43
C THR A 177 6.33 1.64 -1.33
N SER A 178 6.23 0.47 -0.73
CA SER A 178 5.39 0.27 0.45
C SER A 178 6.20 -0.38 1.57
N ILE A 179 5.98 0.11 2.77
CA ILE A 179 6.63 -0.38 3.99
C ILE A 179 5.53 -0.84 4.94
N ASP A 180 5.57 -2.11 5.33
CA ASP A 180 4.64 -2.66 6.30
C ASP A 180 5.35 -3.49 7.36
N LYS A 181 4.78 -3.48 8.55
CA LYS A 181 5.24 -4.21 9.72
C LYS A 181 4.40 -5.45 10.00
N ASP A 182 3.21 -5.53 9.43
CA ASP A 182 2.20 -6.52 9.81
C ASP A 182 2.02 -7.63 8.78
N SER A 183 1.71 -7.33 7.52
CA SER A 183 1.51 -8.37 6.51
C SER A 183 1.81 -7.93 5.07
N VAL A 184 2.19 -8.92 4.22
CA VAL A 184 2.33 -8.72 2.77
C VAL A 184 0.98 -8.34 2.13
N TYR A 185 -0.12 -8.75 2.73
CA TYR A 185 -1.45 -8.46 2.21
C TYR A 185 -1.82 -6.98 2.36
N ASP A 186 -1.46 -6.37 3.49
CA ASP A 186 -1.70 -4.94 3.73
C ASP A 186 -0.81 -4.08 2.82
N LEU A 187 0.41 -4.55 2.49
CA LEU A 187 1.27 -3.96 1.47
C LEU A 187 0.56 -3.90 0.11
N ILE A 188 0.00 -5.03 -0.34
CA ILE A 188 -0.68 -5.14 -1.64
C ILE A 188 -1.90 -4.21 -1.68
N ASP A 189 -2.70 -4.19 -0.62
CA ASP A 189 -3.91 -3.38 -0.56
C ASP A 189 -3.58 -1.87 -0.55
N GLY A 190 -2.53 -1.47 0.21
CA GLY A 190 -2.03 -0.10 0.23
C GLY A 190 -1.49 0.37 -1.13
N ILE A 191 -0.70 -0.47 -1.81
CA ILE A 191 -0.17 -0.17 -3.15
C ILE A 191 -1.32 -0.10 -4.16
N SER A 192 -2.30 -1.00 -4.11
CA SER A 192 -3.43 -1.02 -5.03
C SER A 192 -4.23 0.28 -4.99
N THR A 193 -4.52 0.77 -3.78
CA THR A 193 -5.21 2.05 -3.57
C THR A 193 -4.37 3.24 -4.05
N ALA A 194 -3.07 3.23 -3.75
CA ALA A 194 -2.17 4.31 -4.14
C ALA A 194 -1.99 4.39 -5.68
N LEU A 195 -1.91 3.24 -6.36
CA LEU A 195 -1.83 3.20 -7.83
C LEU A 195 -3.11 3.73 -8.50
N ALA A 196 -4.29 3.31 -8.03
CA ALA A 196 -5.56 3.82 -8.55
C ALA A 196 -5.69 5.34 -8.34
N GLY A 197 -5.28 5.82 -7.16
CA GLY A 197 -5.24 7.25 -6.85
C GLY A 197 -4.28 8.04 -7.77
N ALA A 198 -3.10 7.50 -8.08
CA ALA A 198 -2.15 8.13 -8.99
C ALA A 198 -2.68 8.19 -10.42
N LEU A 199 -3.27 7.10 -10.93
CA LEU A 199 -3.91 7.07 -12.26
C LEU A 199 -5.05 8.08 -12.38
N SER A 200 -5.91 8.19 -11.36
CA SER A 200 -6.99 9.17 -11.32
C SER A 200 -6.47 10.61 -11.25
N SER A 201 -5.44 10.87 -10.44
CA SER A 201 -4.82 12.20 -10.31
C SER A 201 -4.19 12.68 -11.62
N ASP A 202 -3.67 11.76 -12.42
CA ASP A 202 -3.10 12.04 -13.74
C ASP A 202 -4.16 11.97 -14.87
N ASN A 203 -5.47 11.88 -14.53
CA ASN A 203 -6.59 11.82 -15.46
C ASN A 203 -6.49 10.67 -16.48
N LEU A 204 -5.88 9.57 -16.10
CA LEU A 204 -5.73 8.36 -16.94
C LEU A 204 -6.90 7.39 -16.74
N ILE A 205 -7.60 7.51 -15.61
CA ILE A 205 -8.85 6.82 -15.29
C ILE A 205 -9.86 7.82 -14.70
N ARG A 206 -11.12 7.42 -14.58
CA ARG A 206 -12.17 8.24 -13.95
C ARG A 206 -12.05 8.20 -12.44
#